data_11692a7b9a43515d8fd2a5a29b086805
#
_entry.id   11692a7b9a43515d8fd2a5a29b086805
#
_cell.length_a   1.000
_cell.length_b   1.000
_cell.length_c   1.000
_cell.angle_alpha   90.00
_cell.angle_beta   90.00
_cell.angle_gamma   90.00
#
_symmetry.space_group_name_H-M   'P 1'
#
loop_
_entity.id
_entity.type
_entity.pdbx_description
1 polymer ?
#
loop_
_entity_poly.entity_id
_entity_poly.type
_entity_poly.pdbx_seq_one_letter_code
_entity_poly.pdbx_strand_id
1 'polypeptide(L)'
;MVVVVIIGLLAAVILPNIFSNLSKAQITKAKSDIQAIEGGLTMYKLDNYKYPSTDLGLSALVQRPNDPTVRNWRDGGYLKRVSNDPWGNPYQYVFPGTRGQEFDLYSFGADGQEGGEGENADIGNWNLD
;
A
#
# COMPACT_ATOMS: atom_id res chain seq x y z
N MET A 1 23.26 10.74 -40.59
CA MET A 1 21.79 10.88 -40.55
C MET A 1 21.07 9.54 -40.33
N VAL A 2 21.46 8.52 -41.08
CA VAL A 2 20.82 7.20 -40.98
C VAL A 2 20.96 6.63 -39.56
N VAL A 3 22.12 6.77 -38.93
CA VAL A 3 22.40 6.28 -37.59
C VAL A 3 21.49 6.95 -36.53
N VAL A 4 21.26 8.25 -36.67
CA VAL A 4 20.38 9.00 -35.75
C VAL A 4 18.93 8.54 -35.87
N VAL A 5 18.48 8.25 -37.11
CA VAL A 5 17.13 7.72 -37.35
C VAL A 5 16.96 6.34 -36.72
N ILE A 6 17.96 5.47 -36.86
CA ILE A 6 17.93 4.12 -36.26
C ILE A 6 17.87 4.20 -34.74
N ILE A 7 18.67 5.06 -34.12
CA ILE A 7 18.66 5.27 -32.66
C ILE A 7 17.29 5.80 -32.21
N GLY A 8 16.71 6.73 -32.93
CA GLY A 8 15.38 7.27 -32.64
C GLY A 8 14.28 6.21 -32.71
N LEU A 9 14.32 5.33 -33.69
CA LEU A 9 13.37 4.25 -33.84
C LEU A 9 13.51 3.23 -32.69
N LEU A 10 14.72 2.88 -32.31
CA LEU A 10 14.99 1.95 -31.23
C LEU A 10 14.52 2.53 -29.88
N ALA A 11 14.76 3.81 -29.64
CA ALA A 11 14.29 4.48 -28.42
C ALA A 11 12.76 4.48 -28.34
N ALA A 12 12.07 4.70 -29.45
CA ALA A 12 10.61 4.70 -29.52
C ALA A 12 10.01 3.32 -29.21
N VAL A 13 10.71 2.23 -29.58
CA VAL A 13 10.26 0.86 -29.28
C VAL A 13 10.51 0.48 -27.84
N ILE A 14 11.62 0.91 -27.27
CA ILE A 14 12.01 0.54 -25.90
C ILE A 14 11.16 1.26 -24.83
N LEU A 15 10.84 2.53 -25.02
CA LEU A 15 10.13 3.35 -24.03
C LEU A 15 8.80 2.75 -23.55
N PRO A 16 7.89 2.25 -24.43
CA PRO A 16 6.65 1.65 -23.96
C PRO A 16 6.86 0.43 -23.07
N ASN A 17 7.86 -0.39 -23.34
CA ASN A 17 8.20 -1.55 -22.53
C ASN A 17 8.68 -1.15 -21.15
N ILE A 18 9.45 -0.08 -21.03
CA ILE A 18 9.93 0.43 -19.76
C ILE A 18 8.75 0.91 -18.91
N PHE A 19 7.81 1.65 -19.45
CA PHE A 19 6.63 2.12 -18.73
C PHE A 19 5.74 0.97 -18.25
N SER A 20 5.54 -0.04 -19.09
CA SER A 20 4.76 -1.22 -18.71
C SER A 20 5.41 -1.97 -17.54
N ASN A 21 6.72 -2.16 -17.57
CA ASN A 21 7.46 -2.82 -16.51
C ASN A 21 7.44 -1.99 -15.21
N LEU A 22 7.53 -0.68 -15.32
CA LEU A 22 7.46 0.21 -14.17
C LEU A 22 6.10 0.13 -13.49
N SER A 23 5.00 0.11 -14.25
CA SER A 23 3.65 -0.02 -13.71
C SER A 23 3.49 -1.33 -12.95
N LYS A 24 3.98 -2.44 -13.51
CA LYS A 24 3.94 -3.75 -12.85
C LYS A 24 4.75 -3.75 -11.55
N ALA A 25 5.92 -3.12 -11.55
CA ALA A 25 6.77 -3.01 -10.39
C ALA A 25 6.10 -2.20 -9.28
N GLN A 26 5.43 -1.12 -9.63
CA GLN A 26 4.70 -0.29 -8.69
C GLN A 26 3.54 -1.06 -8.05
N ILE A 27 2.77 -1.78 -8.85
CA ILE A 27 1.66 -2.61 -8.35
C ILE A 27 2.20 -3.70 -7.40
N THR A 28 3.27 -4.36 -7.78
CA THR A 28 3.90 -5.39 -6.95
C THR A 28 4.39 -4.82 -5.64
N LYS A 29 5.00 -3.63 -5.68
CA LYS A 29 5.46 -2.96 -4.46
C LYS A 29 4.29 -2.61 -3.54
N ALA A 30 3.19 -2.09 -4.10
CA ALA A 30 2.00 -1.77 -3.32
C ALA A 30 1.43 -3.01 -2.63
N LYS A 31 1.34 -4.13 -3.34
CA LYS A 31 0.89 -5.40 -2.76
C LYS A 31 1.81 -5.87 -1.64
N SER A 32 3.11 -5.77 -1.84
CA SER A 32 4.10 -6.14 -0.83
C SER A 32 4.00 -5.25 0.40
N ASP A 33 3.84 -3.95 0.22
CA ASP A 33 3.68 -2.99 1.31
C ASP A 33 2.41 -3.30 2.12
N ILE A 34 1.31 -3.60 1.43
CA ILE A 34 0.05 -3.96 2.09
C ILE A 34 0.22 -5.22 2.93
N GLN A 35 0.90 -6.23 2.40
CA GLN A 35 1.18 -7.45 3.15
C GLN A 35 2.02 -7.19 4.40
N ALA A 36 3.02 -6.31 4.29
CA ALA A 36 3.86 -5.94 5.43
C ALA A 36 3.05 -5.20 6.50
N ILE A 37 2.17 -4.29 6.09
CA ILE A 37 1.30 -3.55 7.01
C ILE A 37 0.30 -4.52 7.67
N GLU A 38 -0.24 -5.46 6.92
CA GLU A 38 -1.12 -6.51 7.48
C GLU A 38 -0.41 -7.30 8.58
N GLY A 39 0.87 -7.63 8.36
CA GLY A 39 1.67 -8.30 9.38
C GLY A 39 1.76 -7.48 10.65
N GLY A 40 2.01 -6.17 10.53
CA GLY A 40 2.03 -5.26 11.67
C GLY A 40 0.67 -5.19 12.37
N LEU A 41 -0.41 -5.11 11.61
CA LEU A 41 -1.77 -5.09 12.16
C LEU A 41 -2.09 -6.38 12.92
N THR A 42 -1.68 -7.52 12.40
CA THR A 42 -1.87 -8.82 13.05
C THR A 42 -1.11 -8.87 14.38
N MET A 43 0.12 -8.39 14.42
CA MET A 43 0.90 -8.34 15.66
C MET A 43 0.27 -7.38 16.67
N TYR A 44 -0.23 -6.24 16.22
CA TYR A 44 -0.96 -5.31 17.08
C TYR A 44 -2.16 -6.01 17.72
N LYS A 45 -2.95 -6.74 16.93
CA LYS A 45 -4.12 -7.48 17.45
C LYS A 45 -3.70 -8.55 18.46
N LEU A 46 -2.59 -9.25 18.21
CA LEU A 46 -2.10 -10.27 19.14
C LEU A 46 -1.76 -9.67 20.50
N ASP A 47 -1.20 -8.46 20.52
CA ASP A 47 -0.83 -7.80 21.78
C ASP A 47 -2.02 -7.09 22.43
N ASN A 48 -2.89 -6.47 21.64
CA ASN A 48 -3.95 -5.58 22.14
C ASN A 48 -5.36 -6.16 22.00
N TYR A 49 -5.49 -7.39 21.48
CA TYR A 49 -6.73 -8.14 21.31
C TYR A 49 -7.72 -7.57 20.29
N LYS A 50 -7.34 -6.51 19.61
CA LYS A 50 -8.17 -5.90 18.54
C LYS A 50 -7.26 -5.16 17.58
N TYR A 51 -7.78 -4.92 16.36
CA TYR A 51 -7.09 -4.04 15.42
C TYR A 51 -7.25 -2.58 15.83
N PRO A 52 -6.34 -1.68 15.40
CA PRO A 52 -6.52 -0.25 15.63
C PRO A 52 -7.83 0.24 15.01
N SER A 53 -8.47 1.21 15.66
CA SER A 53 -9.65 1.85 15.07
C SER A 53 -9.25 2.67 13.84
N THR A 54 -10.23 3.00 12.98
CA THR A 54 -9.99 3.87 11.85
C THR A 54 -9.42 5.21 12.26
N ASP A 55 -9.87 5.76 13.40
CA ASP A 55 -9.39 7.04 13.92
C ASP A 55 -7.92 7.00 14.30
N LEU A 56 -7.46 5.90 14.89
CA LEU A 56 -6.05 5.71 15.21
C LEU A 56 -5.23 5.48 13.94
N GLY A 57 -5.79 4.75 12.98
CA GLY A 57 -5.20 4.49 11.70
C GLY A 57 -3.90 3.70 11.79
N LEU A 58 -3.15 3.72 10.70
CA LEU A 58 -1.88 2.98 10.58
C LEU A 58 -0.77 3.59 11.44
N SER A 59 -0.91 4.83 11.88
CA SER A 59 0.08 5.46 12.77
C SER A 59 0.18 4.72 14.10
N ALA A 60 -0.86 4.00 14.50
CA ALA A 60 -0.83 3.16 15.71
C ALA A 60 0.19 2.02 15.62
N LEU A 61 0.66 1.66 14.43
CA LEU A 61 1.70 0.66 14.23
C LEU A 61 3.10 1.21 14.42
N VAL A 62 3.27 2.52 14.30
CA VAL A 62 4.57 3.20 14.33
C VAL A 62 4.79 3.90 15.66
N GLN A 63 3.75 4.53 16.20
CA GLN A 63 3.79 5.30 17.43
C GLN A 63 2.71 4.82 18.37
N ARG A 64 3.02 4.84 19.66
CA ARG A 64 2.03 4.48 20.68
C ARG A 64 0.84 5.43 20.60
N PRO A 65 -0.39 4.92 20.38
CA PRO A 65 -1.56 5.77 20.33
C PRO A 65 -1.85 6.39 21.71
N ASN A 66 -2.39 7.60 21.70
CA ASN A 66 -2.85 8.25 22.94
C ASN A 66 -4.28 7.79 23.23
N ASP A 67 -4.43 6.49 23.51
CA ASP A 67 -5.72 5.84 23.75
C ASP A 67 -5.57 4.95 24.99
N PRO A 68 -6.36 5.20 26.06
CA PRO A 68 -6.25 4.41 27.28
C PRO A 68 -6.66 2.95 27.11
N THR A 69 -7.36 2.60 26.03
CA THR A 69 -7.70 1.20 25.76
C THR A 69 -6.54 0.41 25.16
N VAL A 70 -5.50 1.09 24.68
CA VAL A 70 -4.31 0.45 24.11
C VAL A 70 -3.28 0.30 25.25
N ARG A 71 -3.30 -0.85 25.92
CA ARG A 71 -2.50 -1.08 27.14
C ARG A 71 -1.23 -1.88 26.89
N ASN A 72 -1.24 -2.71 25.87
CA ASN A 72 -0.16 -3.66 25.61
C ASN A 72 0.62 -3.31 24.34
N TRP A 73 0.70 -2.02 24.00
CA TRP A 73 1.43 -1.57 22.83
C TRP A 73 2.91 -1.91 22.97
N ARG A 74 3.46 -2.52 21.93
CA ARG A 74 4.83 -3.02 21.92
C ARG A 74 5.84 -1.86 21.85
N ASP A 75 6.81 -1.83 22.77
CA ASP A 75 7.89 -0.84 22.72
C ASP A 75 8.67 -0.97 21.43
N GLY A 76 8.93 0.15 20.77
CA GLY A 76 9.56 0.16 19.46
C GLY A 76 8.61 0.04 18.28
N GLY A 77 7.34 -0.28 18.55
CA GLY A 77 6.30 -0.35 17.53
C GLY A 77 6.27 -1.67 16.76
N TYR A 78 5.34 -1.75 15.83
CA TYR A 78 5.11 -2.93 14.99
C TYR A 78 5.74 -2.76 13.61
N LEU A 79 5.88 -1.51 13.17
CA LEU A 79 6.58 -1.14 11.93
C LEU A 79 7.48 0.05 12.23
N LYS A 80 8.59 0.15 11.53
CA LYS A 80 9.46 1.33 11.65
C LYS A 80 8.78 2.58 11.12
N ARG A 81 8.05 2.42 10.03
CA ARG A 81 7.31 3.49 9.37
C ARG A 81 6.27 2.90 8.44
N VAL A 82 5.26 3.69 8.12
CA VAL A 82 4.30 3.39 7.06
C VAL A 82 4.60 4.32 5.90
N SER A 83 5.14 3.78 4.82
CA SER A 83 5.45 4.55 3.61
C SER A 83 4.18 4.84 2.84
N ASN A 84 4.22 5.87 2.00
CA ASN A 84 3.17 6.09 1.02
C ASN A 84 3.24 5.01 -0.06
N ASP A 85 2.15 4.87 -0.83
CA ASP A 85 2.15 3.96 -1.96
C ASP A 85 3.15 4.45 -3.04
N PRO A 86 3.42 3.62 -4.08
CA PRO A 86 4.41 4.00 -5.10
C PRO A 86 4.05 5.26 -5.87
N TRP A 87 2.80 5.71 -5.81
CA TRP A 87 2.32 6.91 -6.50
C TRP A 87 2.28 8.14 -5.59
N GLY A 88 2.80 8.02 -4.35
CA GLY A 88 2.93 9.13 -3.42
C GLY A 88 1.75 9.40 -2.53
N ASN A 89 0.74 8.54 -2.52
CA ASN A 89 -0.46 8.69 -1.71
C ASN A 89 -0.41 7.78 -0.48
N PRO A 90 -1.04 8.16 0.65
CA PRO A 90 -1.07 7.28 1.81
C PRO A 90 -1.96 6.06 1.57
N TYR A 91 -1.59 4.92 2.16
CA TYR A 91 -2.47 3.76 2.18
C TYR A 91 -3.70 4.06 3.03
N GLN A 92 -4.85 3.55 2.60
CA GLN A 92 -6.12 3.74 3.29
C GLN A 92 -6.38 2.57 4.23
N TYR A 93 -6.96 2.86 5.38
CA TYR A 93 -7.27 1.85 6.40
C TYR A 93 -8.65 2.12 7.01
N VAL A 94 -9.49 1.09 7.04
CA VAL A 94 -10.82 1.16 7.64
C VAL A 94 -11.04 -0.08 8.49
N PHE A 95 -11.44 0.11 9.73
CA PHE A 95 -11.81 -0.97 10.65
C PHE A 95 -13.11 -0.60 11.36
N PRO A 96 -14.10 -1.50 11.38
CA PRO A 96 -14.13 -2.81 10.74
C PRO A 96 -14.18 -2.76 9.23
N GLY A 97 -13.76 -3.87 8.59
CA GLY A 97 -13.73 -3.95 7.14
C GLY A 97 -15.12 -4.02 6.51
N THR A 98 -15.22 -3.56 5.27
CA THR A 98 -16.48 -3.52 4.52
C THR A 98 -16.47 -4.41 3.28
N ARG A 99 -15.33 -5.08 3.01
CA ARG A 99 -15.13 -5.84 1.76
C ARG A 99 -14.81 -7.32 2.02
N GLY A 100 -15.30 -7.87 3.12
CA GLY A 100 -15.16 -9.28 3.44
C GLY A 100 -13.95 -9.65 4.28
N GLN A 101 -13.08 -8.70 4.59
CA GLN A 101 -11.95 -8.88 5.50
C GLN A 101 -12.25 -8.24 6.85
N GLU A 102 -11.46 -8.55 7.87
CA GLU A 102 -11.63 -7.96 9.20
C GLU A 102 -11.40 -6.45 9.17
N PHE A 103 -10.52 -5.99 8.29
CA PHE A 103 -10.25 -4.58 8.03
C PHE A 103 -10.03 -4.39 6.54
N ASP A 104 -10.17 -3.15 6.08
CA ASP A 104 -9.82 -2.76 4.71
C ASP A 104 -8.51 -2.00 4.74
N LEU A 105 -7.53 -2.46 3.96
CA LEU A 105 -6.24 -1.81 3.79
C LEU A 105 -5.92 -1.78 2.31
N TYR A 106 -5.79 -0.58 1.74
CA TYR A 106 -5.70 -0.47 0.28
C TYR A 106 -4.99 0.81 -0.16
N SER A 107 -4.61 0.81 -1.44
CA SER A 107 -4.15 1.97 -2.19
C SER A 107 -5.16 2.29 -3.27
N PHE A 108 -5.36 3.58 -3.57
CA PHE A 108 -6.23 4.00 -4.67
C PHE A 108 -5.58 3.79 -6.06
N GLY A 109 -4.34 3.32 -6.12
CA GLY A 109 -3.66 3.13 -7.39
C GLY A 109 -3.06 4.42 -7.94
N ALA A 110 -2.74 4.40 -9.23
CA ALA A 110 -1.99 5.49 -9.87
C ALA A 110 -2.75 6.82 -9.91
N ASP A 111 -4.09 6.79 -9.97
CA ASP A 111 -4.90 8.01 -10.06
C ASP A 111 -5.27 8.62 -8.70
N GLY A 112 -5.00 7.92 -7.61
CA GLY A 112 -5.32 8.40 -6.26
C GLY A 112 -6.81 8.54 -5.97
N GLN A 113 -7.66 7.86 -6.74
CA GLN A 113 -9.12 7.93 -6.61
C GLN A 113 -9.73 6.53 -6.53
N GLU A 114 -10.88 6.45 -5.87
CA GLU A 114 -11.59 5.18 -5.73
C GLU A 114 -11.99 4.62 -7.10
N GLY A 115 -11.83 3.30 -7.25
CA GLY A 115 -12.15 2.60 -8.48
C GLY A 115 -11.03 2.67 -9.51
N GLY A 116 -11.38 2.55 -10.79
CA GLY A 116 -10.42 2.56 -11.88
C GLY A 116 -10.08 1.17 -12.38
N GLU A 117 -9.26 1.11 -13.42
CA GLU A 117 -8.85 -0.14 -14.07
C GLU A 117 -7.34 -0.12 -14.33
N GLY A 118 -6.76 -1.31 -14.47
CA GLY A 118 -5.34 -1.46 -14.71
C GLY A 118 -4.52 -0.88 -13.58
N GLU A 119 -3.61 0.03 -13.88
CA GLU A 119 -2.76 0.68 -12.87
C GLU A 119 -3.51 1.70 -12.01
N ASN A 120 -4.72 2.10 -12.43
CA ASN A 120 -5.57 3.00 -11.65
C ASN A 120 -6.51 2.24 -10.70
N ALA A 121 -6.57 0.91 -10.78
CA ALA A 121 -7.44 0.12 -9.93
C ALA A 121 -6.97 0.16 -8.48
N ASP A 122 -7.94 0.10 -7.55
CA ASP A 122 -7.62 -0.01 -6.14
C ASP A 122 -6.93 -1.34 -5.86
N ILE A 123 -5.88 -1.29 -5.04
CA ILE A 123 -5.13 -2.48 -4.62
C ILE A 123 -5.33 -2.62 -3.12
N GLY A 124 -5.95 -3.71 -2.70
CA GLY A 124 -6.28 -3.90 -1.30
C GLY A 124 -6.10 -5.33 -0.82
N ASN A 125 -6.26 -5.51 0.48
CA ASN A 125 -6.10 -6.82 1.11
C ASN A 125 -7.17 -7.84 0.68
N TRP A 126 -8.17 -7.43 -0.08
CA TRP A 126 -9.19 -8.31 -0.63
C TRP A 126 -8.84 -8.82 -2.04
N ASN A 127 -7.80 -8.30 -2.70
CA ASN A 127 -7.45 -8.64 -4.08
C ASN A 127 -5.95 -8.72 -4.33
N LEU A 128 -5.18 -9.22 -3.35
CA LEU A 128 -3.73 -9.33 -3.47
C LEU A 128 -3.27 -10.47 -4.38
N ASP A 129 -4.13 -11.36 -4.75
CA ASP A 129 -3.83 -12.53 -5.61
C ASP A 129 -3.71 -12.15 -7.09
#